data_c921c93ece4a95b6d3328433a59a7a2d
#
_entry.id   c921c93ece4a95b6d3328433a59a7a2d
#
_cell.length_a   1.000
_cell.length_b   1.000
_cell.length_c   1.000
_cell.angle_alpha   90.00
_cell.angle_beta   90.00
_cell.angle_gamma   90.00
#
_symmetry.space_group_name_H-M   'P 1'
#
loop_
_entity.id
_entity.type
_entity.pdbx_description
1 polymer ?
#
loop_
_entity_poly.entity_id
_entity_poly.type
_entity_poly.pdbx_seq_one_letter_code
_entity_poly.pdbx_strand_id
1 'polypeptide(L)'
;VSECLVGSEMCIRDRAINTYELVKPGDKIAVCISGGKDSMLMAKLFQELKHHNKFDFDVKFLVMDPGYNEANRHVIEENCRNLGIPATIFESDIFDAVYDIEKSPCYLCARMRRGHLYAFAKELGCNKIALGHHYDDVIETILMGMLYGAQVQTMMPKLHSTNFEGMELIRPLYLVREDDIKAWRDYNGLHFIQCACKFTDTCTTCNNEENRSKRVEIKQLIANLKKVNPFVEANIFKSVENVNLATVVAYKKDGIKHSFLDHYDE
;
A
#
# COMPACT_ATOMS: atom_id res chain seq x y z
N VAL A 1 6.79 -21.04 11.58
CA VAL A 1 5.62 -20.28 11.11
C VAL A 1 4.53 -21.27 10.81
N SER A 2 3.38 -21.16 11.51
CA SER A 2 2.26 -22.07 11.26
C SER A 2 1.75 -21.86 9.82
N GLU A 3 1.78 -22.93 9.06
CA GLU A 3 1.31 -22.98 7.68
C GLU A 3 -0.17 -22.55 7.51
N CYS A 4 -0.95 -22.58 8.59
CA CYS A 4 -2.39 -22.33 8.55
C CYS A 4 -2.76 -20.86 8.39
N LEU A 5 -2.09 -19.92 9.08
CA LEU A 5 -2.38 -18.48 8.95
C LEU A 5 -1.78 -17.90 7.67
N VAL A 6 -0.53 -18.27 7.35
CA VAL A 6 0.09 -17.92 6.05
C VAL A 6 -0.70 -18.49 4.87
N GLY A 7 -1.36 -19.64 5.05
CA GLY A 7 -2.17 -20.29 4.01
C GLY A 7 -3.41 -19.50 3.58
N SER A 8 -4.12 -18.83 4.49
CA SER A 8 -5.29 -18.02 4.12
C SER A 8 -4.91 -16.74 3.38
N GLU A 9 -3.90 -16.02 3.85
CA GLU A 9 -3.39 -14.81 3.18
C GLU A 9 -2.76 -15.14 1.83
N MET A 10 -2.11 -16.31 1.69
CA MET A 10 -1.61 -16.81 0.40
C MET A 10 -2.77 -16.99 -0.60
N CYS A 11 -3.88 -17.61 -0.20
CA CYS A 11 -5.05 -17.77 -1.08
C CYS A 11 -5.66 -16.43 -1.47
N ILE A 12 -5.78 -15.49 -0.53
CA ILE A 12 -6.32 -14.14 -0.79
C ILE A 12 -5.39 -13.34 -1.69
N ARG A 13 -4.06 -13.41 -1.47
CA ARG A 13 -3.04 -12.82 -2.35
C ARG A 13 -3.11 -13.40 -3.75
N ASP A 14 -3.17 -14.73 -3.88
CA ASP A 14 -3.24 -15.40 -5.18
C ASP A 14 -4.50 -14.99 -5.94
N ARG A 15 -5.63 -14.81 -5.23
CA ARG A 15 -6.84 -14.24 -5.81
C ARG A 15 -6.62 -12.83 -6.31
N ALA A 16 -5.96 -11.95 -5.53
CA ALA A 16 -5.64 -10.58 -5.96
C ALA A 16 -4.72 -10.58 -7.18
N ILE A 17 -3.66 -11.41 -7.18
CA ILE A 17 -2.71 -11.55 -8.30
C ILE A 17 -3.44 -11.97 -9.58
N ASN A 18 -4.32 -12.97 -9.51
CA ASN A 18 -5.04 -13.48 -10.67
C ASN A 18 -6.14 -12.52 -11.13
N THR A 19 -6.95 -11.98 -10.20
CA THR A 19 -8.08 -11.08 -10.54
C THR A 19 -7.61 -9.81 -11.22
N TYR A 20 -6.50 -9.25 -10.75
CA TYR A 20 -5.99 -7.98 -11.28
C TYR A 20 -4.76 -8.15 -12.17
N GLU A 21 -4.37 -9.39 -12.48
CA GLU A 21 -3.20 -9.72 -13.32
C GLU A 21 -1.94 -8.97 -12.86
N LEU A 22 -1.62 -9.07 -11.56
CA LEU A 22 -0.54 -8.29 -10.95
C LEU A 22 0.85 -8.81 -11.32
N VAL A 23 0.99 -10.12 -11.51
CA VAL A 23 2.25 -10.80 -11.83
C VAL A 23 2.10 -11.55 -13.15
N LYS A 24 3.06 -11.38 -14.05
CA LYS A 24 3.15 -12.07 -15.34
C LYS A 24 4.46 -12.83 -15.46
N PRO A 25 4.52 -13.89 -16.28
CA PRO A 25 5.79 -14.54 -16.58
C PRO A 25 6.83 -13.56 -17.12
N GLY A 26 8.06 -13.66 -16.63
CA GLY A 26 9.18 -12.79 -16.99
C GLY A 26 9.24 -11.47 -16.20
N ASP A 27 8.30 -11.19 -15.28
CA ASP A 27 8.37 -10.01 -14.44
C ASP A 27 9.57 -10.06 -13.48
N LYS A 28 10.15 -8.88 -13.23
CA LYS A 28 11.17 -8.66 -12.21
C LYS A 28 10.62 -7.64 -11.22
N ILE A 29 10.27 -8.11 -10.02
CA ILE A 29 9.48 -7.37 -9.04
C ILE A 29 10.35 -6.91 -7.88
N ALA A 30 10.38 -5.61 -7.63
CA ALA A 30 10.96 -5.04 -6.41
C ALA A 30 9.90 -4.99 -5.31
N VAL A 31 10.02 -5.83 -4.30
CA VAL A 31 9.16 -5.85 -3.11
C VAL A 31 9.68 -4.82 -2.12
N CYS A 32 8.92 -3.73 -1.92
CA CYS A 32 9.34 -2.59 -1.12
C CYS A 32 8.95 -2.78 0.35
N ILE A 33 9.96 -2.88 1.22
CA ILE A 33 9.80 -3.10 2.65
C ILE A 33 9.99 -1.76 3.37
N SER A 34 8.97 -1.33 4.12
CA SER A 34 9.00 -0.11 4.94
C SER A 34 9.28 -0.36 6.42
N GLY A 35 9.43 -1.62 6.82
CA GLY A 35 9.58 -2.04 8.21
C GLY A 35 8.27 -2.20 9.00
N GLY A 36 7.12 -1.82 8.43
CA GLY A 36 5.81 -2.07 9.01
C GLY A 36 5.29 -3.48 8.72
N LYS A 37 4.30 -3.92 9.51
CA LYS A 37 3.68 -5.25 9.42
C LYS A 37 3.24 -5.64 8.01
N ASP A 38 2.62 -4.69 7.28
CA ASP A 38 2.02 -4.94 5.96
C ASP A 38 3.08 -5.26 4.91
N SER A 39 4.16 -4.47 4.89
CA SER A 39 5.26 -4.68 3.96
C SER A 39 6.06 -5.96 4.25
N MET A 40 6.18 -6.35 5.52
CA MET A 40 6.87 -7.58 5.91
C MET A 40 6.02 -8.82 5.57
N LEU A 41 4.70 -8.79 5.82
CA LEU A 41 3.82 -9.86 5.34
C LEU A 41 3.89 -9.98 3.82
N MET A 42 3.81 -8.87 3.08
CA MET A 42 3.94 -8.88 1.62
C MET A 42 5.25 -9.53 1.17
N ALA A 43 6.37 -9.17 1.80
CA ALA A 43 7.67 -9.78 1.48
C ALA A 43 7.68 -11.28 1.74
N LYS A 44 7.15 -11.73 2.88
CA LYS A 44 7.01 -13.15 3.20
C LYS A 44 6.15 -13.88 2.18
N LEU A 45 5.02 -13.31 1.79
CA LEU A 45 4.12 -13.89 0.79
C LEU A 45 4.77 -13.98 -0.61
N PHE A 46 5.63 -13.03 -1.00
CA PHE A 46 6.41 -13.12 -2.25
C PHE A 46 7.51 -14.18 -2.18
N GLN A 47 8.16 -14.33 -1.03
CA GLN A 47 9.13 -15.39 -0.81
C GLN A 47 8.47 -16.76 -0.99
N GLU A 48 7.31 -16.99 -0.38
CA GLU A 48 6.53 -18.22 -0.54
C GLU A 48 6.03 -18.41 -1.98
N LEU A 49 5.58 -17.34 -2.66
CA LEU A 49 5.17 -17.42 -4.06
C LEU A 49 6.32 -17.89 -4.96
N LYS A 50 7.52 -17.37 -4.74
CA LYS A 50 8.72 -17.78 -5.47
C LYS A 50 9.11 -19.24 -5.13
N HIS A 51 9.00 -19.64 -3.86
CA HIS A 51 9.30 -21.00 -3.42
C HIS A 51 8.37 -22.03 -4.07
N HIS A 52 7.08 -21.73 -4.16
CA HIS A 52 6.09 -22.60 -4.79
C HIS A 52 6.15 -22.61 -6.33
N ASN A 53 6.96 -21.77 -6.93
CA ASN A 53 7.23 -21.69 -8.37
C ASN A 53 5.97 -21.66 -9.25
N LYS A 54 4.89 -21.00 -8.76
CA LYS A 54 3.60 -20.88 -9.48
C LYS A 54 3.70 -19.98 -10.71
N PHE A 55 4.65 -19.04 -10.70
CA PHE A 55 4.90 -18.08 -11.78
C PHE A 55 6.41 -18.02 -12.04
N ASP A 56 6.78 -17.91 -13.30
CA ASP A 56 8.17 -17.64 -13.69
C ASP A 56 8.43 -16.13 -13.61
N PHE A 57 8.93 -15.66 -12.46
CA PHE A 57 9.26 -14.26 -12.21
C PHE A 57 10.47 -14.14 -11.28
N ASP A 58 11.13 -13.00 -11.30
CA ASP A 58 12.19 -12.68 -10.35
C ASP A 58 11.71 -11.70 -9.28
N VAL A 59 12.31 -11.79 -8.08
CA VAL A 59 11.99 -10.92 -6.96
C VAL A 59 13.26 -10.35 -6.32
N LYS A 60 13.21 -9.04 -6.00
CA LYS A 60 14.20 -8.35 -5.17
C LYS A 60 13.48 -7.74 -3.97
N PHE A 61 14.01 -7.92 -2.77
CA PHE A 61 13.47 -7.35 -1.55
C PHE A 61 14.28 -6.09 -1.22
N LEU A 62 13.61 -4.94 -1.17
CA LEU A 62 14.26 -3.65 -1.01
C LEU A 62 13.77 -2.95 0.25
N VAL A 63 14.70 -2.56 1.10
CA VAL A 63 14.47 -1.64 2.21
C VAL A 63 15.11 -0.32 1.86
N MET A 64 14.33 0.74 1.73
CA MET A 64 14.86 2.08 1.62
C MET A 64 14.95 2.69 3.01
N ASP A 65 16.17 3.02 3.42
CA ASP A 65 16.44 3.76 4.64
C ASP A 65 16.45 5.28 4.34
N PRO A 66 15.43 6.03 4.78
CA PRO A 66 15.36 7.47 4.56
C PRO A 66 16.10 8.28 5.65
N GLY A 67 16.91 7.64 6.47
CA GLY A 67 17.58 8.19 7.66
C GLY A 67 16.96 7.68 8.95
N TYR A 68 16.70 6.38 9.07
CA TYR A 68 16.19 5.78 10.30
C TYR A 68 17.16 6.00 11.47
N ASN A 69 16.62 6.06 12.69
CA ASN A 69 17.45 5.88 13.88
C ASN A 69 17.93 4.40 13.97
N GLU A 70 19.02 4.18 14.71
CA GLU A 70 19.63 2.85 14.83
C GLU A 70 18.66 1.80 15.36
N ALA A 71 17.78 2.16 16.30
CA ALA A 71 16.80 1.24 16.88
C ALA A 71 15.78 0.76 15.83
N ASN A 72 15.24 1.67 15.02
CA ASN A 72 14.28 1.33 13.96
C ASN A 72 14.96 0.48 12.87
N ARG A 73 16.19 0.83 12.48
CA ARG A 73 16.95 0.06 11.50
C ARG A 73 17.22 -1.36 12.01
N HIS A 74 17.65 -1.50 13.27
CA HIS A 74 17.90 -2.80 13.90
C HIS A 74 16.65 -3.68 13.89
N VAL A 75 15.48 -3.13 14.24
CA VAL A 75 14.19 -3.87 14.19
C VAL A 75 13.87 -4.36 12.79
N ILE A 76 14.12 -3.55 11.76
CA ILE A 76 13.88 -3.96 10.35
C ILE A 76 14.81 -5.11 9.96
N GLU A 77 16.12 -4.97 10.27
CA GLU A 77 17.13 -5.97 9.95
C GLU A 77 16.87 -7.29 10.68
N GLU A 78 16.51 -7.22 11.96
CA GLU A 78 16.16 -8.38 12.78
C GLU A 78 14.93 -9.09 12.24
N ASN A 79 13.86 -8.36 11.89
CA ASN A 79 12.66 -8.95 11.27
C ASN A 79 12.97 -9.60 9.92
N CYS A 80 13.79 -8.98 9.07
CA CYS A 80 14.22 -9.59 7.81
C CYS A 80 14.97 -10.89 8.06
N ARG A 81 15.88 -10.92 9.06
CA ARG A 81 16.64 -12.10 9.43
C ARG A 81 15.74 -13.21 9.99
N ASN A 82 14.83 -12.88 10.90
CA ASN A 82 13.91 -13.83 11.53
C ASN A 82 12.93 -14.45 10.54
N LEU A 83 12.50 -13.68 9.53
CA LEU A 83 11.62 -14.15 8.45
C LEU A 83 12.39 -14.77 7.28
N GLY A 84 13.73 -14.77 7.31
CA GLY A 84 14.58 -15.29 6.24
C GLY A 84 14.46 -14.51 4.92
N ILE A 85 14.14 -13.20 4.98
CA ILE A 85 13.98 -12.34 3.80
C ILE A 85 15.34 -11.76 3.40
N PRO A 86 15.87 -12.06 2.19
CA PRO A 86 17.15 -11.53 1.71
C PRO A 86 17.00 -10.09 1.22
N ALA A 87 16.81 -9.15 2.16
CA ALA A 87 16.57 -7.74 1.83
C ALA A 87 17.86 -6.99 1.52
N THR A 88 17.85 -6.18 0.47
CA THR A 88 18.88 -5.19 0.16
C THR A 88 18.45 -3.86 0.77
N ILE A 89 19.29 -3.32 1.66
CA ILE A 89 19.06 -2.01 2.27
C ILE A 89 19.88 -0.97 1.50
N PHE A 90 19.24 0.12 1.11
CA PHE A 90 19.89 1.29 0.51
C PHE A 90 19.47 2.57 1.23
N GLU A 91 20.39 3.50 1.34
CA GLU A 91 20.24 4.73 2.12
C GLU A 91 19.85 5.91 1.24
N SER A 92 19.16 6.88 1.83
CA SER A 92 18.85 8.17 1.21
C SER A 92 18.68 9.24 2.28
N ASP A 93 19.01 10.49 1.93
CA ASP A 93 18.96 11.65 2.83
C ASP A 93 17.56 12.31 2.86
N ILE A 94 16.49 11.55 2.65
CA ILE A 94 15.14 12.10 2.51
C ILE A 94 14.68 12.79 3.79
N PHE A 95 14.97 12.22 4.95
CA PHE A 95 14.55 12.84 6.22
C PHE A 95 15.22 14.18 6.44
N ASP A 96 16.49 14.32 6.07
CA ASP A 96 17.21 15.58 6.18
C ASP A 96 16.68 16.60 5.16
N ALA A 97 16.36 16.15 3.94
CA ALA A 97 15.79 17.00 2.89
C ALA A 97 14.39 17.56 3.19
N VAL A 98 13.58 16.88 4.04
CA VAL A 98 12.23 17.32 4.39
C VAL A 98 12.14 17.95 5.79
N TYR A 99 13.26 18.01 6.51
CA TYR A 99 13.29 18.46 7.91
C TYR A 99 12.77 19.90 8.09
N ASP A 100 13.18 20.80 7.21
CA ASP A 100 12.88 22.23 7.28
C ASP A 100 11.60 22.65 6.53
N ILE A 101 10.79 21.66 6.06
CA ILE A 101 9.60 21.97 5.26
C ILE A 101 8.37 22.03 6.15
N GLU A 102 7.82 23.25 6.35
CA GLU A 102 6.63 23.50 7.16
C GLU A 102 5.33 22.97 6.54
N LYS A 103 5.20 22.95 5.21
CA LYS A 103 3.97 22.53 4.53
C LYS A 103 4.00 21.08 4.09
N SER A 104 3.20 20.24 4.75
CA SER A 104 2.96 18.83 4.38
C SER A 104 4.25 17.97 4.24
N PRO A 105 5.15 17.93 5.22
CA PRO A 105 6.40 17.19 5.13
C PRO A 105 6.17 15.70 4.86
N CYS A 106 5.12 15.11 5.44
CA CYS A 106 4.77 13.71 5.23
C CYS A 106 4.40 13.38 3.77
N TYR A 107 3.69 14.29 3.09
CA TYR A 107 3.34 14.11 1.67
C TYR A 107 4.60 14.14 0.79
N LEU A 108 5.48 15.12 1.02
CA LEU A 108 6.71 15.26 0.27
C LEU A 108 7.64 14.07 0.52
N CYS A 109 7.81 13.66 1.78
CA CYS A 109 8.57 12.47 2.16
C CYS A 109 8.06 11.24 1.41
N ALA A 110 6.74 10.98 1.44
CA ALA A 110 6.16 9.84 0.76
C ALA A 110 6.38 9.88 -0.77
N ARG A 111 6.32 11.07 -1.37
CA ARG A 111 6.58 11.28 -2.80
C ARG A 111 8.05 11.02 -3.17
N MET A 112 8.98 11.57 -2.39
CA MET A 112 10.42 11.37 -2.58
C MET A 112 10.79 9.89 -2.40
N ARG A 113 10.31 9.26 -1.32
CA ARG A 113 10.52 7.83 -1.07
C ARG A 113 10.10 6.97 -2.25
N ARG A 114 8.94 7.25 -2.82
CA ARG A 114 8.45 6.52 -3.99
C ARG A 114 9.35 6.74 -5.21
N GLY A 115 9.82 7.96 -5.45
CA GLY A 115 10.76 8.27 -6.54
C GLY A 115 12.07 7.48 -6.42
N HIS A 116 12.68 7.46 -5.24
CA HIS A 116 13.91 6.70 -4.98
C HIS A 116 13.69 5.19 -5.13
N LEU A 117 12.56 4.66 -4.65
CA LEU A 117 12.22 3.23 -4.81
C LEU A 117 12.11 2.85 -6.29
N TYR A 118 11.45 3.68 -7.11
CA TYR A 118 11.36 3.43 -8.56
C TYR A 118 12.72 3.49 -9.24
N ALA A 119 13.53 4.50 -8.93
CA ALA A 119 14.86 4.67 -9.52
C ALA A 119 15.73 3.45 -9.21
N PHE A 120 15.85 3.07 -7.95
CA PHE A 120 16.67 1.95 -7.52
C PHE A 120 16.17 0.61 -8.06
N ALA A 121 14.85 0.38 -8.06
CA ALA A 121 14.26 -0.81 -8.65
C ALA A 121 14.58 -0.92 -10.15
N LYS A 122 14.53 0.20 -10.88
CA LYS A 122 14.87 0.25 -12.31
C LYS A 122 16.35 -0.05 -12.56
N GLU A 123 17.27 0.48 -11.73
CA GLU A 123 18.71 0.17 -11.77
C GLU A 123 18.98 -1.33 -11.58
N LEU A 124 18.18 -2.01 -10.74
CA LEU A 124 18.24 -3.45 -10.53
C LEU A 124 17.55 -4.27 -11.65
N GLY A 125 17.09 -3.61 -12.70
CA GLY A 125 16.41 -4.22 -13.84
C GLY A 125 14.98 -4.71 -13.53
N CYS A 126 14.36 -4.23 -12.46
CA CYS A 126 12.96 -4.51 -12.17
C CYS A 126 12.03 -3.71 -13.08
N ASN A 127 10.91 -4.32 -13.48
CA ASN A 127 9.83 -3.64 -14.23
C ASN A 127 8.61 -3.35 -13.34
N LYS A 128 8.59 -3.87 -12.09
CA LYS A 128 7.51 -3.62 -11.14
C LYS A 128 8.03 -3.28 -9.75
N ILE A 129 7.26 -2.45 -9.03
CA ILE A 129 7.39 -2.28 -7.58
C ILE A 129 6.12 -2.78 -6.90
N ALA A 130 6.26 -3.55 -5.82
CA ALA A 130 5.17 -4.01 -4.99
C ALA A 130 5.12 -3.21 -3.68
N LEU A 131 3.94 -2.67 -3.35
CA LEU A 131 3.69 -1.92 -2.13
C LEU A 131 2.64 -2.62 -1.26
N GLY A 132 2.85 -2.62 0.05
CA GLY A 132 2.06 -3.32 1.06
C GLY A 132 0.73 -2.65 1.43
N HIS A 133 0.02 -2.02 0.47
CA HIS A 133 -1.32 -1.52 0.72
C HIS A 133 -2.34 -2.66 0.70
N HIS A 134 -3.28 -2.62 1.64
CA HIS A 134 -4.24 -3.69 1.87
C HIS A 134 -5.70 -3.22 1.70
N TYR A 135 -6.67 -4.12 1.86
CA TYR A 135 -8.09 -3.86 1.66
C TYR A 135 -8.62 -2.66 2.43
N ASP A 136 -8.23 -2.52 3.70
CA ASP A 136 -8.72 -1.43 4.55
C ASP A 136 -8.18 -0.07 4.08
N ASP A 137 -6.95 0.01 3.56
CA ASP A 137 -6.42 1.22 2.90
C ASP A 137 -7.25 1.64 1.70
N VAL A 138 -7.76 0.66 0.94
CA VAL A 138 -8.60 0.92 -0.25
C VAL A 138 -9.92 1.55 0.14
N ILE A 139 -10.65 0.96 1.09
CA ILE A 139 -11.95 1.49 1.53
C ILE A 139 -11.82 2.84 2.23
N GLU A 140 -10.75 3.05 3.00
CA GLU A 140 -10.42 4.35 3.57
C GLU A 140 -10.17 5.40 2.49
N THR A 141 -9.42 5.04 1.43
CA THR A 141 -9.12 5.95 0.32
C THR A 141 -10.38 6.34 -0.45
N ILE A 142 -11.32 5.41 -0.65
CA ILE A 142 -12.61 5.70 -1.30
C ILE A 142 -13.38 6.75 -0.50
N LEU A 143 -13.58 6.53 0.81
CA LEU A 143 -14.31 7.47 1.66
C LEU A 143 -13.58 8.81 1.82
N MET A 144 -12.25 8.81 1.92
CA MET A 144 -11.46 10.05 1.94
C MET A 144 -11.66 10.85 0.65
N GLY A 145 -11.67 10.17 -0.51
CA GLY A 145 -11.94 10.81 -1.79
C GLY A 145 -13.32 11.47 -1.83
N MET A 146 -14.34 10.77 -1.36
CA MET A 146 -15.72 11.27 -1.33
C MET A 146 -15.92 12.41 -0.33
N LEU A 147 -15.48 12.25 0.92
CA LEU A 147 -15.80 13.15 2.03
C LEU A 147 -14.91 14.41 2.08
N TYR A 148 -13.66 14.29 1.63
CA TYR A 148 -12.70 15.40 1.70
C TYR A 148 -12.19 15.87 0.33
N GLY A 149 -12.36 15.05 -0.72
CA GLY A 149 -11.86 15.34 -2.06
C GLY A 149 -12.96 15.62 -3.10
N ALA A 150 -14.24 15.45 -2.74
CA ALA A 150 -15.38 15.53 -3.67
C ALA A 150 -15.18 14.67 -4.94
N GLN A 151 -14.57 13.49 -4.77
CA GLN A 151 -14.25 12.57 -5.87
C GLN A 151 -14.58 11.13 -5.49
N VAL A 152 -15.21 10.41 -6.40
CA VAL A 152 -15.35 8.95 -6.32
C VAL A 152 -14.16 8.34 -7.03
N GLN A 153 -13.16 7.94 -6.26
CA GLN A 153 -11.94 7.31 -6.77
C GLN A 153 -11.38 6.33 -5.76
N THR A 154 -10.57 5.39 -6.23
CA THR A 154 -9.92 4.40 -5.38
C THR A 154 -8.41 4.37 -5.61
N MET A 155 -7.74 3.65 -4.74
CA MET A 155 -6.37 3.21 -4.91
C MET A 155 -6.35 2.03 -5.88
N MET A 156 -5.81 2.20 -7.08
CA MET A 156 -5.80 1.12 -8.08
C MET A 156 -4.94 -0.07 -7.67
N PRO A 157 -5.34 -1.34 -7.92
CA PRO A 157 -4.55 -2.52 -7.60
C PRO A 157 -3.22 -2.58 -8.37
N LYS A 158 -3.19 -2.02 -9.59
CA LYS A 158 -1.98 -1.78 -10.38
C LYS A 158 -2.09 -0.49 -11.17
N LEU A 159 -0.95 0.13 -11.48
CA LEU A 159 -0.89 1.30 -12.34
C LEU A 159 0.51 1.47 -12.94
N HIS A 160 0.55 1.93 -14.18
CA HIS A 160 1.81 2.33 -14.83
C HIS A 160 2.35 3.62 -14.20
N SER A 161 3.67 3.68 -14.07
CA SER A 161 4.32 4.90 -13.60
C SER A 161 4.32 5.95 -14.70
N THR A 162 3.88 7.16 -14.36
CA THR A 162 3.96 8.31 -15.30
C THR A 162 5.36 8.90 -15.43
N ASN A 163 6.21 8.70 -14.41
CA ASN A 163 7.55 9.30 -14.34
C ASN A 163 8.68 8.31 -14.64
N PHE A 164 8.38 7.00 -14.60
CA PHE A 164 9.36 5.94 -14.84
C PHE A 164 8.81 5.01 -15.92
N GLU A 165 9.16 5.30 -17.15
CA GLU A 165 8.71 4.53 -18.31
C GLU A 165 9.07 3.04 -18.16
N GLY A 166 8.12 2.17 -18.50
CA GLY A 166 8.26 0.71 -18.40
C GLY A 166 8.09 0.17 -16.98
N MET A 167 7.85 1.03 -15.96
CA MET A 167 7.63 0.61 -14.59
C MET A 167 6.14 0.56 -14.23
N GLU A 168 5.74 -0.47 -13.49
CA GLU A 168 4.39 -0.64 -12.95
C GLU A 168 4.42 -0.75 -11.43
N LEU A 169 3.44 -0.17 -10.75
CA LEU A 169 3.19 -0.36 -9.33
C LEU A 169 2.10 -1.41 -9.15
N ILE A 170 2.30 -2.36 -8.25
CA ILE A 170 1.32 -3.38 -7.89
C ILE A 170 1.05 -3.41 -6.39
N ARG A 171 -0.16 -3.86 -5.99
CA ARG A 171 -0.59 -3.99 -4.59
C ARG A 171 -1.11 -5.41 -4.32
N PRO A 172 -0.21 -6.36 -4.01
CA PRO A 172 -0.59 -7.76 -3.85
C PRO A 172 -1.50 -8.04 -2.66
N LEU A 173 -1.47 -7.18 -1.62
CA LEU A 173 -2.34 -7.27 -0.45
C LEU A 173 -3.71 -6.60 -0.64
N TYR A 174 -4.08 -6.20 -1.86
CA TYR A 174 -5.28 -5.41 -2.16
C TYR A 174 -6.58 -6.01 -1.61
N LEU A 175 -6.67 -7.31 -1.49
CA LEU A 175 -7.82 -8.04 -0.95
C LEU A 175 -7.61 -8.58 0.48
N VAL A 176 -6.43 -8.40 1.07
CA VAL A 176 -6.10 -8.87 2.43
C VAL A 176 -6.59 -7.84 3.46
N ARG A 177 -7.22 -8.32 4.54
CA ARG A 177 -7.72 -7.47 5.62
C ARG A 177 -6.62 -7.08 6.60
N GLU A 178 -6.69 -5.88 7.17
CA GLU A 178 -5.75 -5.44 8.20
C GLU A 178 -5.77 -6.35 9.43
N ASP A 179 -6.94 -6.88 9.78
CA ASP A 179 -7.10 -7.77 10.93
C ASP A 179 -6.39 -9.13 10.72
N ASP A 180 -6.38 -9.65 9.48
CA ASP A 180 -5.62 -10.85 9.14
C ASP A 180 -4.11 -10.61 9.26
N ILE A 181 -3.64 -9.42 8.83
CA ILE A 181 -2.23 -9.01 8.98
C ILE A 181 -1.83 -8.91 10.46
N LYS A 182 -2.70 -8.34 11.30
CA LYS A 182 -2.49 -8.26 12.75
C LYS A 182 -2.46 -9.66 13.38
N ALA A 183 -3.38 -10.54 13.00
CA ALA A 183 -3.43 -11.92 13.48
C ALA A 183 -2.15 -12.67 13.13
N TRP A 184 -1.64 -12.52 11.89
CA TRP A 184 -0.35 -13.08 11.47
C TRP A 184 0.81 -12.55 12.31
N ARG A 185 0.87 -11.23 12.57
CA ARG A 185 1.88 -10.60 13.41
C ARG A 185 1.87 -11.19 14.81
N ASP A 186 0.68 -11.22 15.44
CA ASP A 186 0.50 -11.62 16.83
C ASP A 186 0.79 -13.11 17.03
N TYR A 187 0.34 -13.94 16.08
CA TYR A 187 0.62 -15.37 16.09
C TYR A 187 2.13 -15.69 16.02
N ASN A 188 2.90 -14.91 15.26
CA ASN A 188 4.34 -15.11 15.11
C ASN A 188 5.17 -14.33 16.14
N GLY A 189 4.54 -13.62 17.08
CA GLY A 189 5.24 -12.81 18.10
C GLY A 189 6.12 -11.72 17.50
N LEU A 190 5.76 -11.19 16.32
CA LEU A 190 6.56 -10.21 15.60
C LEU A 190 6.31 -8.79 16.09
N HIS A 191 7.38 -8.02 16.20
CA HIS A 191 7.32 -6.61 16.55
C HIS A 191 7.82 -5.76 15.38
N PHE A 192 7.01 -4.79 14.96
CA PHE A 192 7.31 -3.93 13.83
C PHE A 192 7.36 -2.47 14.27
N ILE A 193 8.10 -1.67 13.53
CA ILE A 193 8.10 -0.23 13.73
C ILE A 193 6.71 0.34 13.44
N GLN A 194 6.19 1.18 14.34
CA GLN A 194 4.88 1.83 14.16
C GLN A 194 4.99 3.07 13.27
N CYS A 195 6.02 3.86 13.48
CA CYS A 195 6.33 5.02 12.67
C CYS A 195 7.83 5.02 12.34
N ALA A 196 8.12 5.07 11.06
CA ALA A 196 9.50 5.09 10.55
C ALA A 196 10.14 6.48 10.61
N CYS A 197 9.41 7.51 11.01
CA CYS A 197 9.83 8.89 10.97
C CYS A 197 10.83 9.20 12.08
N LYS A 198 11.95 9.86 11.76
CA LYS A 198 12.92 10.41 12.72
C LYS A 198 12.29 11.42 13.70
N PHE A 199 11.10 11.94 13.32
CA PHE A 199 10.33 12.93 14.05
C PHE A 199 9.27 12.36 14.99
N THR A 200 9.29 11.06 15.31
CA THR A 200 8.23 10.41 16.11
C THR A 200 8.03 11.08 17.46
N ASP A 201 9.10 11.59 18.07
CA ASP A 201 9.04 12.27 19.37
C ASP A 201 8.59 13.73 19.27
N THR A 202 8.72 14.35 18.09
CA THR A 202 8.36 15.76 17.82
C THR A 202 7.29 15.93 16.76
N CYS A 203 6.78 14.82 16.18
CA CYS A 203 5.81 14.86 15.10
C CYS A 203 4.45 15.36 15.61
N THR A 204 4.17 16.63 15.38
CA THR A 204 2.86 17.26 15.67
C THR A 204 1.71 16.57 14.94
N THR A 205 1.97 15.94 13.79
CA THR A 205 0.98 15.18 13.01
C THR A 205 0.63 13.83 13.64
N CYS A 206 1.58 13.19 14.35
CA CYS A 206 1.36 11.91 15.03
C CYS A 206 0.84 12.08 16.47
N ASN A 207 1.22 13.19 17.14
CA ASN A 207 0.99 13.39 18.58
C ASN A 207 -0.09 14.44 18.92
N ASN A 208 -0.59 15.24 17.97
CA ASN A 208 -1.63 16.24 18.24
C ASN A 208 -3.04 15.67 18.02
N GLU A 209 -3.83 15.65 19.09
CA GLU A 209 -5.26 15.30 19.02
C GLU A 209 -6.07 16.22 18.09
N GLU A 210 -5.67 17.50 17.95
CA GLU A 210 -6.31 18.47 17.05
C GLU A 210 -6.03 18.22 15.55
N ASN A 211 -4.92 17.52 15.22
CA ASN A 211 -4.56 17.10 13.86
C ASN A 211 -4.72 15.59 13.67
N ARG A 212 -5.75 15.00 14.25
CA ARG A 212 -6.09 13.61 13.94
C ARG A 212 -6.11 13.44 12.42
N SER A 213 -5.19 12.63 11.91
CA SER A 213 -5.14 12.30 10.49
C SER A 213 -6.55 11.98 10.01
N LYS A 214 -7.02 12.62 8.93
CA LYS A 214 -8.33 12.34 8.29
C LYS A 214 -8.57 10.83 8.09
N ARG A 215 -7.50 10.06 7.96
CA ARG A 215 -7.55 8.61 7.89
C ARG A 215 -8.04 7.97 9.20
N VAL A 216 -7.64 8.48 10.37
CA VAL A 216 -8.11 8.00 11.67
C VAL A 216 -9.61 8.27 11.83
N GLU A 217 -10.09 9.44 11.39
CA GLU A 217 -11.52 9.77 11.41
C GLU A 217 -12.31 8.82 10.51
N ILE A 218 -11.81 8.52 9.32
CA ILE A 218 -12.44 7.55 8.40
C ILE A 218 -12.45 6.14 8.99
N LYS A 219 -11.36 5.68 9.61
CA LYS A 219 -11.33 4.38 10.31
C LYS A 219 -12.41 4.30 11.38
N GLN A 220 -12.56 5.35 12.18
CA GLN A 220 -13.59 5.42 13.22
C GLN A 220 -15.00 5.44 12.63
N LEU A 221 -15.22 6.17 11.55
CA LEU A 221 -16.50 6.20 10.82
C LEU A 221 -16.87 4.80 10.30
N ILE A 222 -15.94 4.12 9.63
CA ILE A 222 -16.16 2.74 9.13
C ILE A 222 -16.49 1.80 10.29
N ALA A 223 -15.73 1.87 11.39
CA ALA A 223 -15.96 1.04 12.57
C ALA A 223 -17.35 1.27 13.19
N ASN A 224 -17.83 2.50 13.21
CA ASN A 224 -19.17 2.83 13.69
C ASN A 224 -20.27 2.34 12.73
N LEU A 225 -20.09 2.52 11.43
CA LEU A 225 -21.04 2.01 10.42
C LEU A 225 -21.13 0.48 10.44
N LYS A 226 -20.00 -0.20 10.68
CA LYS A 226 -19.95 -1.68 10.76
C LYS A 226 -20.80 -2.25 11.90
N LYS A 227 -20.98 -1.50 13.01
CA LYS A 227 -21.87 -1.91 14.12
C LYS A 227 -23.34 -2.00 13.69
N VAL A 228 -23.75 -1.19 12.71
CA VAL A 228 -25.13 -1.12 12.20
C VAL A 228 -25.30 -2.02 10.97
N ASN A 229 -24.30 -2.04 10.10
CA ASN A 229 -24.32 -2.83 8.86
C ASN A 229 -23.01 -3.62 8.71
N PRO A 230 -23.02 -4.95 8.96
CA PRO A 230 -21.82 -5.78 8.86
C PRO A 230 -21.23 -5.86 7.45
N PHE A 231 -22.01 -5.51 6.41
CA PHE A 231 -21.59 -5.53 5.01
C PHE A 231 -21.01 -4.20 4.53
N VAL A 232 -20.96 -3.17 5.38
CA VAL A 232 -20.59 -1.81 4.96
C VAL A 232 -19.22 -1.73 4.27
N GLU A 233 -18.22 -2.44 4.80
CA GLU A 233 -16.87 -2.46 4.23
C GLU A 233 -16.87 -3.06 2.81
N ALA A 234 -17.57 -4.17 2.62
CA ALA A 234 -17.71 -4.80 1.31
C ALA A 234 -18.49 -3.93 0.33
N ASN A 235 -19.51 -3.22 0.81
CA ASN A 235 -20.31 -2.31 -0.01
C ASN A 235 -19.47 -1.10 -0.45
N ILE A 236 -18.66 -0.51 0.44
CA ILE A 236 -17.75 0.59 0.07
C ILE A 236 -16.74 0.09 -0.98
N PHE A 237 -16.13 -1.07 -0.77
CA PHE A 237 -15.15 -1.63 -1.72
C PHE A 237 -15.77 -1.84 -3.10
N LYS A 238 -16.93 -2.49 -3.15
CA LYS A 238 -17.62 -2.81 -4.41
C LYS A 238 -18.23 -1.60 -5.11
N SER A 239 -18.47 -0.50 -4.40
CA SER A 239 -19.09 0.69 -4.98
C SER A 239 -18.30 1.27 -6.15
N VAL A 240 -16.97 1.13 -6.14
CA VAL A 240 -16.10 1.61 -7.23
C VAL A 240 -15.89 0.57 -8.35
N GLU A 241 -16.35 -0.67 -8.15
CA GLU A 241 -16.39 -1.72 -9.17
C GLU A 241 -17.74 -1.74 -9.92
N ASN A 242 -18.80 -1.17 -9.31
CA ASN A 242 -20.18 -1.16 -9.82
C ASN A 242 -20.69 0.25 -10.11
N VAL A 243 -19.87 1.09 -10.72
CA VAL A 243 -20.29 2.44 -11.12
C VAL A 243 -21.21 2.37 -12.32
N ASN A 244 -22.48 2.75 -12.13
CA ASN A 244 -23.45 2.87 -13.23
C ASN A 244 -23.37 4.27 -13.84
N LEU A 245 -22.68 4.40 -14.97
CA LEU A 245 -22.47 5.69 -15.64
C LEU A 245 -23.76 6.35 -16.12
N ALA A 246 -24.83 5.58 -16.38
CA ALA A 246 -26.13 6.13 -16.78
C ALA A 246 -26.83 6.92 -15.66
N THR A 247 -26.42 6.74 -14.40
CA THR A 247 -26.98 7.43 -13.23
C THR A 247 -26.00 8.35 -12.55
N VAL A 248 -24.89 8.72 -13.23
CA VAL A 248 -23.87 9.64 -12.76
C VAL A 248 -23.99 10.97 -13.52
N VAL A 249 -24.13 12.08 -12.80
CA VAL A 249 -24.32 13.41 -13.41
C VAL A 249 -23.16 13.83 -14.32
N ALA A 250 -21.91 13.46 -13.92
CA ALA A 250 -20.71 13.67 -14.72
C ALA A 250 -19.58 12.76 -14.26
N TYR A 251 -18.68 12.42 -15.16
CA TYR A 251 -17.45 11.69 -14.86
C TYR A 251 -16.29 12.23 -15.69
N LYS A 252 -15.05 11.91 -15.26
CA LYS A 252 -13.84 12.25 -16.00
C LYS A 252 -13.18 10.99 -16.53
N LYS A 253 -12.84 10.99 -17.82
CA LYS A 253 -12.06 9.94 -18.46
C LYS A 253 -10.96 10.61 -19.30
N ASP A 254 -9.72 10.17 -19.14
CA ASP A 254 -8.55 10.70 -19.88
C ASP A 254 -8.42 12.24 -19.82
N GLY A 255 -8.75 12.83 -18.66
CA GLY A 255 -8.76 14.27 -18.43
C GLY A 255 -9.99 15.02 -18.98
N ILE A 256 -10.84 14.36 -19.76
CA ILE A 256 -12.05 14.93 -20.35
C ILE A 256 -13.23 14.72 -19.41
N LYS A 257 -14.02 15.79 -19.18
CA LYS A 257 -15.27 15.73 -18.44
C LYS A 257 -16.40 15.34 -19.37
N HIS A 258 -17.14 14.29 -19.01
CA HIS A 258 -18.37 13.86 -19.66
C HIS A 258 -19.55 14.22 -18.76
N SER A 259 -20.62 14.74 -19.34
CA SER A 259 -21.85 15.12 -18.65
C SER A 259 -23.00 14.24 -19.11
N PHE A 260 -24.00 14.01 -18.28
CA PHE A 260 -25.22 13.31 -18.69
C PHE A 260 -25.96 14.05 -19.83
N LEU A 261 -25.71 15.37 -19.99
CA LEU A 261 -26.31 16.18 -21.07
C LEU A 261 -25.68 15.90 -22.43
N ASP A 262 -24.51 15.28 -22.50
CA ASP A 262 -23.80 15.05 -23.77
C ASP A 262 -24.61 14.17 -24.73
N HIS A 263 -25.48 13.30 -24.17
CA HIS A 263 -26.33 12.35 -24.93
C HIS A 263 -27.79 12.33 -24.44
N TYR A 264 -28.26 13.42 -23.77
CA TYR A 264 -29.57 13.44 -23.12
C TYR A 264 -30.74 13.40 -24.10
N ASP A 265 -30.59 13.99 -25.30
CA ASP A 265 -31.62 14.11 -26.33
C ASP A 265 -31.41 13.12 -27.47
N GLU A 266 -30.44 12.22 -27.40
CA GLU A 266 -30.22 11.10 -28.30
C GLU A 266 -31.09 9.89 -27.93
#